data_90a9c4a9d70343e81b3ef7e6dece7d9c
#
_entry.id   90a9c4a9d70343e81b3ef7e6dece7d9c
#
_cell.length_a   1.000
_cell.length_b   1.000
_cell.length_c   1.000
_cell.angle_alpha   90.00
_cell.angle_beta   90.00
_cell.angle_gamma   90.00
#
_symmetry.space_group_name_H-M   'P 1'
#
loop_
_entity.id
_entity.type
_entity.pdbx_description
1 polymer ?
#
loop_
_entity_poly.entity_id
_entity_poly.type
_entity_poly.pdbx_seq_one_letter_code
_entity_poly.pdbx_strand_id
1 'polypeptide(L)'
;MNAPQNADSSTRSTAPSAPAAPVALVTGASRGLGRALAQALAEAGWQLVVTARNERELSVAEAELAAVTKVVALAGSVVDDAHRAQLAEAAAGLGGASLLVNNAGTLNGSDGQGAPLPRLADVPLPDLLETFEVNALAPIALTQLVLPQLRAHAGAVLNISSDAAVEAYVGWGGYGASKAALDQASAVLAREEPELKVWAVDPGTMRTRMYQDAYPSEDISGELPPEAVAPALLGLLQGAASGRYRAADLPAEAGLAAAREDR
;
A
#
# COMPACT_ATOMS: atom_id res chain seq x y z
N MET A 1 42.04 41.57 47.28
CA MET A 1 41.48 42.01 45.99
C MET A 1 41.29 40.74 45.18
N ASN A 2 40.08 40.20 45.20
CA ASN A 2 39.74 39.02 44.41
C ASN A 2 38.63 39.45 43.43
N ALA A 3 38.91 39.32 42.13
CA ALA A 3 37.93 39.57 41.10
C ALA A 3 36.99 38.33 40.92
N PRO A 4 35.71 38.49 40.63
CA PRO A 4 34.80 37.40 40.39
C PRO A 4 34.95 36.89 38.92
N GLN A 5 35.08 35.57 38.77
CA GLN A 5 35.03 34.90 37.48
C GLN A 5 33.58 34.85 36.99
N ASN A 6 33.33 35.44 35.83
CA ASN A 6 32.08 35.32 35.08
C ASN A 6 31.98 33.90 34.51
N ALA A 7 31.01 33.11 34.96
CA ALA A 7 30.57 31.88 34.34
C ALA A 7 29.59 32.24 33.21
N ASP A 8 30.07 32.13 31.99
CA ASP A 8 29.28 32.26 30.77
C ASP A 8 28.49 30.96 30.58
N SER A 9 27.21 30.97 30.97
CA SER A 9 26.24 29.90 30.74
C SER A 9 25.57 30.09 29.39
N SER A 10 26.23 29.66 28.30
CA SER A 10 25.60 29.57 26.99
C SER A 10 24.58 28.44 26.99
N THR A 11 23.32 28.75 27.28
CA THR A 11 22.19 27.89 27.05
C THR A 11 22.02 27.71 25.52
N ARG A 12 22.48 26.57 25.00
CA ARG A 12 22.14 26.16 23.63
C ARG A 12 20.63 25.96 23.58
N SER A 13 19.95 26.90 22.96
CA SER A 13 18.57 26.75 22.54
C SER A 13 18.52 25.65 21.47
N THR A 14 18.09 24.47 21.84
CA THR A 14 17.73 23.43 20.87
C THR A 14 16.40 23.84 20.27
N ALA A 15 16.45 24.40 19.06
CA ALA A 15 15.23 24.57 18.25
C ALA A 15 14.54 23.19 18.13
N PRO A 16 13.21 23.11 18.21
CA PRO A 16 12.50 21.86 18.02
C PRO A 16 12.86 21.32 16.62
N SER A 17 13.35 20.09 16.56
CA SER A 17 13.59 19.42 15.29
C SER A 17 12.25 19.32 14.56
N ALA A 18 12.24 19.61 13.25
CA ALA A 18 11.05 19.38 12.43
C ALA A 18 10.56 17.94 12.65
N PRO A 19 9.23 17.72 12.68
CA PRO A 19 8.68 16.39 12.83
C PRO A 19 9.26 15.46 11.75
N ALA A 20 9.62 14.24 12.14
CA ALA A 20 10.16 13.25 11.18
C ALA A 20 9.10 12.98 10.09
N ALA A 21 9.56 12.85 8.84
CA ALA A 21 8.67 12.54 7.73
C ALA A 21 7.97 11.19 7.98
N PRO A 22 6.65 11.07 7.72
CA PRO A 22 5.92 9.83 7.93
C PRO A 22 6.43 8.71 7.02
N VAL A 23 6.23 7.46 7.44
CA VAL A 23 6.72 6.27 6.72
C VAL A 23 5.55 5.49 6.16
N ALA A 24 5.58 5.20 4.86
CA ALA A 24 4.65 4.29 4.22
C ALA A 24 5.35 2.99 3.79
N LEU A 25 4.73 1.84 4.09
CA LEU A 25 5.12 0.55 3.57
C LEU A 25 4.15 0.18 2.43
N VAL A 26 4.68 -0.01 1.21
CA VAL A 26 3.87 -0.30 0.02
C VAL A 26 4.27 -1.64 -0.58
N THR A 27 3.33 -2.58 -0.67
CA THR A 27 3.55 -3.88 -1.30
C THR A 27 3.16 -3.87 -2.78
N GLY A 28 3.86 -4.64 -3.62
CA GLY A 28 3.62 -4.67 -5.06
C GLY A 28 3.98 -3.35 -5.77
N ALA A 29 5.05 -2.68 -5.32
CA ALA A 29 5.41 -1.32 -5.73
C ALA A 29 6.27 -1.24 -7.01
N SER A 30 6.59 -2.35 -7.68
CA SER A 30 7.44 -2.31 -8.88
C SER A 30 6.72 -1.79 -10.12
N ARG A 31 5.39 -1.84 -10.17
CA ARG A 31 4.57 -1.44 -11.31
C ARG A 31 3.12 -1.13 -10.92
N GLY A 32 2.34 -0.65 -11.90
CA GLY A 32 0.90 -0.46 -11.77
C GLY A 32 0.52 0.45 -10.60
N LEU A 33 -0.60 0.15 -9.93
CA LEU A 33 -1.13 0.98 -8.85
C LEU A 33 -0.16 1.14 -7.68
N GLY A 34 0.54 0.08 -7.28
CA GLY A 34 1.49 0.15 -6.16
C GLY A 34 2.64 1.13 -6.43
N ARG A 35 3.17 1.16 -7.67
CA ARG A 35 4.18 2.14 -8.08
C ARG A 35 3.62 3.57 -8.11
N ALA A 36 2.42 3.74 -8.65
CA ALA A 36 1.75 5.05 -8.70
C ALA A 36 1.47 5.60 -7.29
N LEU A 37 1.01 4.75 -6.36
CA LEU A 37 0.81 5.11 -4.95
C LEU A 37 2.14 5.47 -4.27
N ALA A 38 3.20 4.66 -4.48
CA ALA A 38 4.52 4.95 -3.93
C ALA A 38 5.08 6.28 -4.44
N GLN A 39 4.93 6.57 -5.74
CA GLN A 39 5.37 7.84 -6.34
C GLN A 39 4.61 9.03 -5.73
N ALA A 40 3.28 8.96 -5.65
CA ALA A 40 2.47 10.04 -5.09
C ALA A 40 2.76 10.27 -3.59
N LEU A 41 3.04 9.21 -2.81
CA LEU A 41 3.48 9.31 -1.43
C LEU A 41 4.86 9.98 -1.32
N ALA A 42 5.82 9.60 -2.18
CA ALA A 42 7.14 10.22 -2.24
C ALA A 42 7.05 11.74 -2.48
N GLU A 43 6.26 12.14 -3.48
CA GLU A 43 6.01 13.55 -3.83
C GLU A 43 5.32 14.33 -2.69
N ALA A 44 4.50 13.63 -1.90
CA ALA A 44 3.88 14.19 -0.69
C ALA A 44 4.83 14.24 0.52
N GLY A 45 6.09 13.80 0.39
CA GLY A 45 7.12 13.90 1.43
C GLY A 45 7.17 12.71 2.39
N TRP A 46 6.56 11.57 2.04
CA TRP A 46 6.68 10.33 2.82
C TRP A 46 8.01 9.63 2.55
N GLN A 47 8.61 9.04 3.59
CA GLN A 47 9.65 8.03 3.43
C GLN A 47 9.00 6.68 3.09
N LEU A 48 9.69 5.83 2.34
CA LEU A 48 9.08 4.62 1.79
C LEU A 48 9.85 3.36 2.15
N VAL A 49 9.12 2.31 2.51
CA VAL A 49 9.56 0.92 2.37
C VAL A 49 8.74 0.31 1.26
N VAL A 50 9.40 -0.21 0.22
CA VAL A 50 8.71 -0.77 -0.95
C VAL A 50 9.15 -2.19 -1.20
N THR A 51 8.21 -3.05 -1.64
CA THR A 51 8.53 -4.44 -1.98
C THR A 51 7.81 -4.91 -3.23
N ALA A 52 8.47 -5.81 -3.96
CA ALA A 52 7.90 -6.59 -5.05
C ALA A 52 8.74 -7.87 -5.26
N ARG A 53 8.18 -8.87 -5.96
CA ARG A 53 8.88 -10.13 -6.24
C ARG A 53 10.01 -9.99 -7.26
N ASN A 54 9.83 -9.13 -8.26
CA ASN A 54 10.81 -8.94 -9.34
C ASN A 54 11.81 -7.86 -8.93
N GLU A 55 13.01 -8.30 -8.56
CA GLU A 55 14.11 -7.43 -8.12
C GLU A 55 14.48 -6.37 -9.18
N ARG A 56 14.56 -6.77 -10.45
CA ARG A 56 14.93 -5.85 -11.55
C ARG A 56 13.89 -4.74 -11.75
N GLU A 57 12.59 -5.09 -11.75
CA GLU A 57 11.53 -4.09 -11.85
C GLU A 57 11.50 -3.18 -10.62
N LEU A 58 11.74 -3.76 -9.43
CA LEU A 58 11.76 -3.01 -8.17
C LEU A 58 12.93 -2.02 -8.13
N SER A 59 14.13 -2.42 -8.59
CA SER A 59 15.31 -1.53 -8.63
C SER A 59 15.08 -0.31 -9.55
N VAL A 60 14.34 -0.46 -10.63
CA VAL A 60 13.96 0.68 -11.49
C VAL A 60 13.05 1.64 -10.73
N ALA A 61 12.01 1.10 -10.06
CA ALA A 61 11.11 1.93 -9.25
C ALA A 61 11.85 2.59 -8.08
N GLU A 62 12.75 1.88 -7.41
CA GLU A 62 13.58 2.41 -6.33
C GLU A 62 14.41 3.61 -6.79
N ALA A 63 15.09 3.51 -7.93
CA ALA A 63 15.92 4.59 -8.45
C ALA A 63 15.12 5.88 -8.70
N GLU A 64 13.89 5.76 -9.22
CA GLU A 64 13.00 6.91 -9.43
C GLU A 64 12.51 7.50 -8.10
N LEU A 65 12.07 6.66 -7.17
CA LEU A 65 11.58 7.09 -5.87
C LEU A 65 12.70 7.72 -5.02
N ALA A 66 13.92 7.16 -5.08
CA ALA A 66 15.08 7.66 -4.35
C ALA A 66 15.54 9.07 -4.80
N ALA A 67 15.16 9.50 -6.01
CA ALA A 67 15.38 10.87 -6.46
C ALA A 67 14.47 11.89 -5.73
N VAL A 68 13.40 11.42 -5.09
CA VAL A 68 12.37 12.27 -4.46
C VAL A 68 12.39 12.16 -2.93
N THR A 69 12.57 10.95 -2.39
CA THR A 69 12.51 10.70 -0.96
C THR A 69 13.47 9.60 -0.51
N LYS A 70 13.56 9.38 0.82
CA LYS A 70 14.29 8.22 1.37
C LYS A 70 13.49 6.95 1.14
N VAL A 71 14.11 5.95 0.49
CA VAL A 71 13.49 4.68 0.13
C VAL A 71 14.34 3.51 0.63
N VAL A 72 13.66 2.47 1.10
CA VAL A 72 14.22 1.14 1.33
C VAL A 72 13.44 0.17 0.47
N ALA A 73 14.09 -0.44 -0.52
CA ALA A 73 13.49 -1.41 -1.42
C ALA A 73 13.97 -2.82 -1.07
N LEU A 74 13.05 -3.74 -0.85
CA LEU A 74 13.34 -5.13 -0.51
C LEU A 74 12.61 -6.04 -1.49
N ALA A 75 13.37 -6.75 -2.33
CA ALA A 75 12.82 -7.74 -3.25
C ALA A 75 12.47 -9.03 -2.51
N GLY A 76 11.24 -9.53 -2.69
CA GLY A 76 10.81 -10.76 -2.03
C GLY A 76 9.30 -10.99 -2.18
N SER A 77 8.86 -12.14 -1.70
CA SER A 77 7.44 -12.50 -1.70
C SER A 77 6.78 -12.13 -0.39
N VAL A 78 5.59 -11.50 -0.48
CA VAL A 78 4.78 -11.17 0.70
C VAL A 78 4.25 -12.40 1.44
N VAL A 79 4.30 -13.61 0.83
CA VAL A 79 3.92 -14.85 1.51
C VAL A 79 5.05 -15.42 2.36
N ASP A 80 6.29 -14.93 2.21
CA ASP A 80 7.43 -15.36 3.01
C ASP A 80 7.45 -14.62 4.36
N ASP A 81 7.40 -15.37 5.46
CA ASP A 81 7.40 -14.85 6.83
C ASP A 81 8.65 -14.02 7.13
N ALA A 82 9.82 -14.50 6.70
CA ALA A 82 11.10 -13.82 6.94
C ALA A 82 11.14 -12.50 6.16
N HIS A 83 10.61 -12.47 4.93
CA HIS A 83 10.53 -11.25 4.15
C HIS A 83 9.58 -10.22 4.77
N ARG A 84 8.40 -10.65 5.26
CA ARG A 84 7.49 -9.74 5.98
C ARG A 84 8.12 -9.15 7.25
N ALA A 85 8.89 -9.96 7.98
CA ALA A 85 9.63 -9.48 9.14
C ALA A 85 10.68 -8.42 8.76
N GLN A 86 11.44 -8.62 7.67
CA GLN A 86 12.39 -7.64 7.15
C GLN A 86 11.70 -6.32 6.74
N LEU A 87 10.51 -6.38 6.14
CA LEU A 87 9.72 -5.19 5.79
C LEU A 87 9.32 -4.39 7.05
N ALA A 88 8.84 -5.08 8.09
CA ALA A 88 8.47 -4.44 9.36
C ALA A 88 9.69 -3.82 10.06
N GLU A 89 10.85 -4.50 10.03
CA GLU A 89 12.11 -3.98 10.58
C GLU A 89 12.61 -2.75 9.80
N ALA A 90 12.55 -2.80 8.47
CA ALA A 90 12.92 -1.66 7.63
C ALA A 90 12.05 -0.43 7.92
N ALA A 91 10.74 -0.62 8.10
CA ALA A 91 9.84 0.47 8.47
C ALA A 91 10.18 1.03 9.87
N ALA A 92 10.47 0.17 10.85
CA ALA A 92 10.93 0.59 12.17
C ALA A 92 12.24 1.40 12.10
N GLY A 93 13.17 0.99 11.23
CA GLY A 93 14.44 1.68 10.97
C GLY A 93 14.29 3.09 10.37
N LEU A 94 13.15 3.39 9.76
CA LEU A 94 12.80 4.72 9.25
C LEU A 94 12.01 5.57 10.26
N GLY A 95 11.65 5.03 11.41
CA GLY A 95 10.87 5.72 12.45
C GLY A 95 9.51 5.11 12.74
N GLY A 96 9.14 4.03 12.05
CA GLY A 96 7.89 3.30 12.22
C GLY A 96 6.84 3.61 11.16
N ALA A 97 6.15 2.58 10.68
CA ALA A 97 5.10 2.72 9.69
C ALA A 97 3.93 3.55 10.21
N SER A 98 3.58 4.61 9.49
CA SER A 98 2.36 5.41 9.67
C SER A 98 1.29 5.02 8.65
N LEU A 99 1.67 4.38 7.54
CA LEU A 99 0.75 3.85 6.54
C LEU A 99 1.24 2.49 6.04
N LEU A 100 0.34 1.51 6.01
CA LEU A 100 0.55 0.25 5.29
C LEU A 100 -0.37 0.22 4.07
N VAL A 101 0.21 0.02 2.87
CA VAL A 101 -0.52 -0.19 1.63
C VAL A 101 -0.36 -1.65 1.19
N ASN A 102 -1.38 -2.45 1.43
CA ASN A 102 -1.47 -3.82 0.95
C ASN A 102 -2.03 -3.81 -0.48
N ASN A 103 -1.12 -3.70 -1.46
CA ASN A 103 -1.47 -3.64 -2.87
C ASN A 103 -1.00 -4.88 -3.66
N ALA A 104 0.01 -5.61 -3.17
CA ALA A 104 0.41 -6.86 -3.83
C ALA A 104 -0.78 -7.80 -4.01
N GLY A 105 -0.91 -8.35 -5.21
CA GLY A 105 -2.02 -9.24 -5.55
C GLY A 105 -1.67 -10.15 -6.72
N THR A 106 -2.44 -11.23 -6.87
CA THR A 106 -2.35 -12.18 -7.98
C THR A 106 -3.74 -12.61 -8.44
N LEU A 107 -3.83 -13.05 -9.69
CA LEU A 107 -5.02 -13.67 -10.27
C LEU A 107 -4.86 -15.19 -10.28
N ASN A 108 -5.96 -15.94 -10.14
CA ASN A 108 -5.89 -17.38 -10.28
C ASN A 108 -5.69 -17.80 -11.73
N GLY A 109 -4.81 -18.80 -11.97
CA GLY A 109 -4.71 -19.48 -13.26
C GLY A 109 -4.40 -18.57 -14.44
N SER A 110 -3.99 -17.33 -14.20
CA SER A 110 -3.42 -16.49 -15.24
C SER A 110 -2.01 -16.97 -15.50
N ASP A 111 -1.84 -17.76 -16.57
CA ASP A 111 -0.53 -18.21 -17.03
C ASP A 111 0.28 -17.08 -17.70
N GLY A 112 -0.29 -15.88 -17.82
CA GLY A 112 0.30 -14.74 -18.52
C GLY A 112 0.42 -14.97 -20.05
N GLN A 113 -0.17 -16.07 -20.57
CA GLN A 113 -0.09 -16.46 -21.98
C GLN A 113 -1.42 -16.24 -22.74
N GLY A 114 -2.39 -15.65 -22.10
CA GLY A 114 -3.62 -15.25 -22.77
C GLY A 114 -4.77 -16.24 -22.68
N ALA A 115 -4.70 -17.21 -21.79
CA ALA A 115 -5.85 -18.04 -21.48
C ALA A 115 -6.89 -17.22 -20.67
N PRO A 116 -8.20 -17.38 -20.92
CA PRO A 116 -9.22 -16.75 -20.10
C PRO A 116 -9.13 -17.29 -18.66
N LEU A 117 -9.52 -16.46 -17.68
CA LEU A 117 -9.59 -16.88 -16.28
C LEU A 117 -10.46 -18.13 -16.12
N PRO A 118 -10.00 -19.17 -15.40
CA PRO A 118 -10.73 -20.42 -15.26
C PRO A 118 -12.02 -20.22 -14.46
N ARG A 119 -13.05 -21.01 -14.78
CA ARG A 119 -14.28 -21.04 -13.98
C ARG A 119 -13.94 -21.57 -12.58
N LEU A 120 -14.69 -21.15 -11.59
CA LEU A 120 -14.46 -21.57 -10.19
C LEU A 120 -14.41 -23.11 -10.02
N ALA A 121 -15.22 -23.83 -10.80
CA ALA A 121 -15.23 -25.29 -10.77
C ALA A 121 -13.95 -25.94 -11.31
N ASP A 122 -13.16 -25.19 -12.07
CA ASP A 122 -11.99 -25.69 -12.80
C ASP A 122 -10.67 -25.15 -12.23
N VAL A 123 -10.73 -24.23 -11.26
CA VAL A 123 -9.53 -23.67 -10.60
C VAL A 123 -8.86 -24.74 -9.74
N PRO A 124 -7.58 -25.10 -10.00
CA PRO A 124 -6.85 -26.02 -9.15
C PRO A 124 -6.75 -25.51 -7.70
N LEU A 125 -6.86 -26.42 -6.73
CA LEU A 125 -6.74 -26.03 -5.31
C LEU A 125 -5.40 -25.33 -4.97
N PRO A 126 -4.23 -25.73 -5.52
CA PRO A 126 -2.98 -25.00 -5.30
C PRO A 126 -3.06 -23.53 -5.73
N ASP A 127 -3.70 -23.22 -6.86
CA ASP A 127 -3.85 -21.85 -7.37
C ASP A 127 -4.79 -21.02 -6.49
N LEU A 128 -5.86 -21.66 -5.96
CA LEU A 128 -6.72 -21.02 -4.96
C LEU A 128 -5.94 -20.69 -3.69
N LEU A 129 -5.15 -21.64 -3.18
CA LEU A 129 -4.33 -21.43 -1.98
C LEU A 129 -3.35 -20.27 -2.18
N GLU A 130 -2.60 -20.25 -3.29
CA GLU A 130 -1.69 -19.14 -3.61
C GLU A 130 -2.44 -17.80 -3.67
N THR A 131 -3.62 -17.78 -4.30
CA THR A 131 -4.42 -16.57 -4.42
C THR A 131 -4.86 -16.05 -3.05
N PHE A 132 -5.31 -16.93 -2.15
CA PHE A 132 -5.67 -16.54 -0.79
C PHE A 132 -4.46 -16.13 0.03
N GLU A 133 -3.33 -16.83 -0.11
CA GLU A 133 -2.08 -16.46 0.58
C GLU A 133 -1.65 -15.04 0.21
N VAL A 134 -1.59 -14.72 -1.08
CA VAL A 134 -1.12 -13.42 -1.54
C VAL A 134 -2.13 -12.31 -1.27
N ASN A 135 -3.43 -12.55 -1.58
CA ASN A 135 -4.43 -11.48 -1.60
C ASN A 135 -5.09 -11.22 -0.25
N ALA A 136 -5.06 -12.18 0.69
CA ALA A 136 -5.73 -12.07 1.98
C ALA A 136 -4.80 -12.34 3.16
N LEU A 137 -4.14 -13.51 3.20
CA LEU A 137 -3.39 -13.93 4.39
C LEU A 137 -2.12 -13.11 4.59
N ALA A 138 -1.35 -12.84 3.52
CA ALA A 138 -0.15 -12.00 3.60
C ALA A 138 -0.45 -10.55 4.02
N PRO A 139 -1.48 -9.85 3.49
CA PRO A 139 -1.93 -8.57 4.01
C PRO A 139 -2.26 -8.59 5.50
N ILE A 140 -3.00 -9.61 5.98
CA ILE A 140 -3.33 -9.77 7.40
C ILE A 140 -2.06 -9.96 8.23
N ALA A 141 -1.19 -10.89 7.83
CA ALA A 141 0.04 -11.19 8.54
C ALA A 141 1.01 -9.99 8.60
N LEU A 142 1.16 -9.25 7.48
CA LEU A 142 1.99 -8.05 7.46
C LEU A 142 1.39 -6.94 8.34
N THR A 143 0.06 -6.77 8.32
CA THR A 143 -0.63 -5.83 9.19
C THR A 143 -0.36 -6.16 10.67
N GLN A 144 -0.44 -7.42 11.08
CA GLN A 144 -0.13 -7.85 12.45
C GLN A 144 1.30 -7.49 12.87
N LEU A 145 2.28 -7.67 11.98
CA LEU A 145 3.69 -7.34 12.24
C LEU A 145 3.92 -5.84 12.43
N VAL A 146 3.27 -5.00 11.64
CA VAL A 146 3.46 -3.53 11.71
C VAL A 146 2.44 -2.83 12.62
N LEU A 147 1.46 -3.55 13.16
CA LEU A 147 0.40 -3.00 14.01
C LEU A 147 0.92 -2.18 15.20
N PRO A 148 1.99 -2.60 15.94
CA PRO A 148 2.54 -1.77 17.01
C PRO A 148 3.06 -0.41 16.51
N GLN A 149 3.63 -0.36 15.30
CA GLN A 149 4.12 0.87 14.68
C GLN A 149 2.94 1.77 14.28
N LEU A 150 1.92 1.19 13.62
CA LEU A 150 0.71 1.92 13.24
C LEU A 150 0.01 2.52 14.46
N ARG A 151 -0.12 1.76 15.56
CA ARG A 151 -0.71 2.26 16.82
C ARG A 151 0.07 3.46 17.38
N ALA A 152 1.41 3.41 17.35
CA ALA A 152 2.27 4.47 17.84
C ALA A 152 2.09 5.80 17.08
N HIS A 153 1.63 5.74 15.84
CA HIS A 153 1.47 6.89 14.95
C HIS A 153 0.00 7.27 14.68
N ALA A 154 -0.99 6.62 15.34
CA ALA A 154 -2.41 6.73 14.95
C ALA A 154 -2.57 6.55 13.43
N GLY A 155 -1.89 5.57 12.87
CA GLY A 155 -1.66 5.37 11.45
C GLY A 155 -2.84 4.77 10.71
N ALA A 156 -2.57 4.28 9.49
CA ALA A 156 -3.60 3.77 8.61
C ALA A 156 -3.19 2.49 7.86
N VAL A 157 -4.19 1.70 7.48
CA VAL A 157 -4.07 0.54 6.57
C VAL A 157 -4.95 0.77 5.36
N LEU A 158 -4.34 0.75 4.17
CA LEU A 158 -5.02 0.80 2.89
C LEU A 158 -4.90 -0.57 2.22
N ASN A 159 -5.99 -1.32 2.19
CA ASN A 159 -6.09 -2.61 1.52
C ASN A 159 -6.71 -2.42 0.13
N ILE A 160 -5.99 -2.79 -0.93
CA ILE A 160 -6.51 -2.74 -2.29
C ILE A 160 -7.43 -3.94 -2.52
N SER A 161 -8.71 -3.65 -2.63
CA SER A 161 -9.80 -4.58 -2.90
C SER A 161 -10.16 -4.61 -4.40
N SER A 162 -11.39 -4.96 -4.71
CA SER A 162 -11.96 -5.01 -6.06
C SER A 162 -13.49 -5.02 -5.97
N ASP A 163 -14.17 -4.63 -7.04
CA ASP A 163 -15.60 -4.89 -7.24
C ASP A 163 -15.91 -6.41 -7.20
N ALA A 164 -15.02 -7.26 -7.69
CA ALA A 164 -15.14 -8.72 -7.61
C ALA A 164 -15.26 -9.27 -6.18
N ALA A 165 -14.96 -8.47 -5.14
CA ALA A 165 -15.22 -8.84 -3.75
C ALA A 165 -16.71 -8.87 -3.39
N VAL A 166 -17.54 -8.14 -4.13
CA VAL A 166 -18.98 -7.95 -3.86
C VAL A 166 -19.87 -8.27 -5.05
N GLU A 167 -19.31 -8.30 -6.25
CA GLU A 167 -20.02 -8.62 -7.50
C GLU A 167 -19.52 -9.95 -8.07
N ALA A 168 -20.41 -10.73 -8.69
CA ALA A 168 -20.08 -12.05 -9.19
C ALA A 168 -19.77 -12.01 -10.70
N TYR A 169 -18.51 -12.27 -11.05
CA TYR A 169 -18.05 -12.37 -12.43
C TYR A 169 -17.58 -13.79 -12.74
N VAL A 170 -17.92 -14.29 -13.94
CA VAL A 170 -17.43 -15.60 -14.42
C VAL A 170 -15.89 -15.54 -14.56
N GLY A 171 -15.19 -16.54 -14.02
CA GLY A 171 -13.73 -16.60 -14.02
C GLY A 171 -13.06 -15.89 -12.84
N TRP A 172 -13.75 -15.05 -12.09
CA TRP A 172 -13.19 -14.28 -10.97
C TRP A 172 -13.42 -14.90 -9.59
N GLY A 173 -13.95 -16.13 -9.51
CA GLY A 173 -14.43 -16.72 -8.26
C GLY A 173 -13.37 -16.85 -7.17
N GLY A 174 -12.17 -17.32 -7.48
CA GLY A 174 -11.08 -17.42 -6.51
C GLY A 174 -10.53 -16.05 -6.10
N TYR A 175 -10.28 -15.18 -7.08
CA TYR A 175 -9.83 -13.81 -6.83
C TYR A 175 -10.85 -13.03 -6.01
N GLY A 176 -12.11 -13.01 -6.45
CA GLY A 176 -13.20 -12.29 -5.77
C GLY A 176 -13.38 -12.79 -4.33
N ALA A 177 -13.38 -14.11 -4.11
CA ALA A 177 -13.46 -14.68 -2.76
C ALA A 177 -12.28 -14.24 -1.88
N SER A 178 -11.05 -14.17 -2.42
CA SER A 178 -9.88 -13.70 -1.67
C SER A 178 -9.98 -12.21 -1.30
N LYS A 179 -10.52 -11.38 -2.21
CA LYS A 179 -10.74 -9.95 -1.94
C LYS A 179 -11.90 -9.71 -0.96
N ALA A 180 -12.95 -10.52 -1.02
CA ALA A 180 -14.03 -10.50 -0.02
C ALA A 180 -13.52 -10.87 1.38
N ALA A 181 -12.60 -11.85 1.47
CA ALA A 181 -11.94 -12.19 2.73
C ALA A 181 -11.12 -11.01 3.28
N LEU A 182 -10.38 -10.30 2.43
CA LEU A 182 -9.63 -9.10 2.81
C LEU A 182 -10.56 -7.96 3.25
N ASP A 183 -11.67 -7.74 2.55
CA ASP A 183 -12.68 -6.73 2.91
C ASP A 183 -13.26 -6.99 4.29
N GLN A 184 -13.64 -8.24 4.58
CA GLN A 184 -14.16 -8.61 5.90
C GLN A 184 -13.11 -8.47 7.00
N ALA A 185 -11.85 -8.88 6.75
CA ALA A 185 -10.76 -8.69 7.70
C ALA A 185 -10.51 -7.20 7.98
N SER A 186 -10.57 -6.35 6.94
CA SER A 186 -10.45 -4.89 7.07
C SER A 186 -11.56 -4.30 7.94
N ALA A 187 -12.80 -4.73 7.73
CA ALA A 187 -13.96 -4.27 8.51
C ALA A 187 -13.85 -4.67 9.99
N VAL A 188 -13.36 -5.88 10.28
CA VAL A 188 -13.12 -6.35 11.66
C VAL A 188 -12.01 -5.55 12.30
N LEU A 189 -10.86 -5.39 11.63
CA LEU A 189 -9.71 -4.63 12.13
C LEU A 189 -10.09 -3.18 12.46
N ALA A 190 -10.91 -2.54 11.62
CA ALA A 190 -11.41 -1.18 11.86
C ALA A 190 -12.24 -1.05 13.15
N ARG A 191 -12.86 -2.14 13.61
CA ARG A 191 -13.62 -2.18 14.87
C ARG A 191 -12.74 -2.50 16.08
N GLU A 192 -11.73 -3.34 15.87
CA GLU A 192 -10.78 -3.73 16.92
C GLU A 192 -9.76 -2.63 17.22
N GLU A 193 -9.45 -1.78 16.20
CA GLU A 193 -8.45 -0.71 16.27
C GLU A 193 -9.11 0.65 15.95
N PRO A 194 -9.94 1.21 16.83
CA PRO A 194 -10.72 2.42 16.55
C PRO A 194 -9.85 3.68 16.37
N GLU A 195 -8.61 3.68 16.86
CA GLU A 195 -7.64 4.77 16.70
C GLU A 195 -6.96 4.75 15.33
N LEU A 196 -7.01 3.62 14.61
CA LEU A 196 -6.45 3.49 13.28
C LEU A 196 -7.49 3.82 12.21
N LYS A 197 -7.01 4.17 11.04
CA LYS A 197 -7.84 4.22 9.83
C LYS A 197 -7.60 2.96 9.00
N VAL A 198 -8.68 2.24 8.69
CA VAL A 198 -8.59 1.01 7.89
C VAL A 198 -9.56 1.13 6.72
N TRP A 199 -9.00 1.09 5.52
CA TRP A 199 -9.77 1.20 4.29
C TRP A 199 -9.58 -0.05 3.41
N ALA A 200 -10.67 -0.59 2.91
CA ALA A 200 -10.70 -1.52 1.79
C ALA A 200 -11.17 -0.75 0.56
N VAL A 201 -10.33 -0.61 -0.47
CA VAL A 201 -10.65 0.24 -1.60
C VAL A 201 -10.64 -0.55 -2.90
N ASP A 202 -11.76 -0.51 -3.59
CA ASP A 202 -11.87 -0.91 -4.98
C ASP A 202 -11.34 0.24 -5.86
N PRO A 203 -10.20 0.05 -6.53
CA PRO A 203 -9.60 1.09 -7.36
C PRO A 203 -10.29 1.24 -8.73
N GLY A 204 -11.20 0.35 -9.07
CA GLY A 204 -11.80 0.23 -10.40
C GLY A 204 -10.86 -0.39 -11.43
N THR A 205 -11.34 -0.44 -12.66
CA THR A 205 -10.57 -0.93 -13.82
C THR A 205 -9.47 0.06 -14.17
N MET A 206 -8.26 -0.46 -14.40
CA MET A 206 -7.11 0.37 -14.75
C MET A 206 -6.27 -0.30 -15.83
N ARG A 207 -5.57 0.50 -16.62
CA ARG A 207 -4.60 0.04 -17.62
C ARG A 207 -3.36 -0.54 -16.94
N THR A 208 -3.48 -1.78 -16.48
CA THR A 208 -2.42 -2.52 -15.78
C THR A 208 -2.15 -3.85 -16.46
N ARG A 209 -0.96 -4.42 -16.21
CA ARG A 209 -0.64 -5.76 -16.67
C ARG A 209 -1.62 -6.81 -16.08
N MET A 210 -2.00 -6.70 -14.81
CA MET A 210 -2.96 -7.63 -14.20
C MET A 210 -4.30 -7.64 -14.95
N TYR A 211 -4.80 -6.48 -15.34
CA TYR A 211 -6.05 -6.39 -16.10
C TYR A 211 -5.88 -6.93 -17.53
N GLN A 212 -4.75 -6.63 -18.19
CA GLN A 212 -4.45 -7.21 -19.51
C GLN A 212 -4.28 -8.74 -19.45
N ASP A 213 -3.70 -9.29 -18.37
CA ASP A 213 -3.57 -10.74 -18.17
C ASP A 213 -4.94 -11.40 -17.98
N ALA A 214 -5.92 -10.70 -17.39
CA ALA A 214 -7.30 -11.18 -17.27
C ALA A 214 -8.07 -11.13 -18.59
N TYR A 215 -7.78 -10.16 -19.45
CA TYR A 215 -8.43 -9.90 -20.72
C TYR A 215 -7.42 -9.77 -21.86
N PRO A 216 -6.73 -10.87 -22.22
CA PRO A 216 -5.57 -10.81 -23.11
C PRO A 216 -5.89 -10.38 -24.55
N SER A 217 -7.14 -10.54 -24.98
CA SER A 217 -7.60 -10.18 -26.32
C SER A 217 -8.28 -8.79 -26.38
N GLU A 218 -8.42 -8.11 -25.24
CA GLU A 218 -9.09 -6.81 -25.22
C GLU A 218 -8.08 -5.66 -25.34
N ASP A 219 -8.48 -4.59 -26.01
CA ASP A 219 -7.76 -3.33 -26.00
C ASP A 219 -8.12 -2.53 -24.75
N ILE A 220 -7.18 -2.46 -23.82
CA ILE A 220 -7.33 -1.73 -22.56
C ILE A 220 -6.78 -0.30 -22.62
N SER A 221 -6.45 0.21 -23.81
CA SER A 221 -5.89 1.57 -23.96
C SER A 221 -6.84 2.68 -23.51
N GLY A 222 -8.14 2.42 -23.51
CA GLY A 222 -9.18 3.33 -23.01
C GLY A 222 -9.31 3.41 -21.50
N GLU A 223 -8.70 2.46 -20.76
CA GLU A 223 -8.75 2.44 -19.31
C GLU A 223 -7.83 3.49 -18.68
N LEU A 224 -8.24 4.01 -17.51
CA LEU A 224 -7.44 5.00 -16.78
C LEU A 224 -6.08 4.42 -16.39
N PRO A 225 -4.99 5.20 -16.53
CA PRO A 225 -3.70 4.78 -16.00
C PRO A 225 -3.72 4.82 -14.45
N PRO A 226 -2.95 3.95 -13.77
CA PRO A 226 -2.88 3.92 -12.30
C PRO A 226 -2.55 5.26 -11.66
N GLU A 227 -1.75 6.08 -12.34
CA GLU A 227 -1.33 7.42 -11.89
C GLU A 227 -2.52 8.40 -11.78
N ALA A 228 -3.59 8.18 -12.55
CA ALA A 228 -4.81 8.98 -12.47
C ALA A 228 -5.70 8.55 -11.28
N VAL A 229 -5.56 7.30 -10.79
CA VAL A 229 -6.37 6.74 -9.71
C VAL A 229 -5.70 6.93 -8.34
N ALA A 230 -4.39 6.81 -8.27
CA ALA A 230 -3.63 6.86 -7.02
C ALA A 230 -3.92 8.12 -6.15
N PRO A 231 -4.03 9.35 -6.69
CA PRO A 231 -4.32 10.53 -5.87
C PRO A 231 -5.66 10.45 -5.13
N ALA A 232 -6.71 9.92 -5.76
CA ALA A 232 -8.02 9.77 -5.12
C ALA A 232 -7.94 8.82 -3.91
N LEU A 233 -7.22 7.70 -4.03
CA LEU A 233 -7.03 6.75 -2.93
C LEU A 233 -6.26 7.39 -1.76
N LEU A 234 -5.22 8.17 -2.06
CA LEU A 234 -4.44 8.86 -1.03
C LEU A 234 -5.20 10.02 -0.39
N GLY A 235 -6.24 10.52 -1.03
CA GLY A 235 -7.17 11.48 -0.46
C GLY A 235 -7.86 10.98 0.81
N LEU A 236 -7.98 9.66 1.00
CA LEU A 236 -8.51 9.07 2.24
C LEU A 236 -7.67 9.45 3.47
N LEU A 237 -6.37 9.69 3.32
CA LEU A 237 -5.48 10.14 4.39
C LEU A 237 -5.86 11.52 4.96
N GLN A 238 -6.72 12.28 4.29
CA GLN A 238 -7.21 13.59 4.75
C GLN A 238 -8.36 13.49 5.76
N GLY A 239 -8.55 12.34 6.39
CA GLY A 239 -9.49 12.16 7.50
C GLY A 239 -10.73 11.35 7.19
N ALA A 240 -10.73 10.57 6.08
CA ALA A 240 -11.83 9.66 5.80
C ALA A 240 -12.04 8.64 6.92
N ALA A 241 -13.30 8.30 7.21
CA ALA A 241 -13.64 7.25 8.16
C ALA A 241 -13.14 5.88 7.65
N SER A 242 -12.90 4.94 8.57
CA SER A 242 -12.63 3.55 8.18
C SER A 242 -13.83 2.96 7.43
N GLY A 243 -13.58 2.14 6.41
CA GLY A 243 -14.66 1.52 5.64
C GLY A 243 -14.23 1.00 4.27
N ARG A 244 -15.22 0.54 3.51
CA ARG A 244 -15.04 0.15 2.12
C ARG A 244 -15.40 1.31 1.20
N TYR A 245 -14.53 1.58 0.21
CA TYR A 245 -14.69 2.66 -0.76
C TYR A 245 -14.49 2.14 -2.20
N ARG A 246 -15.05 2.88 -3.15
CA ARG A 246 -14.71 2.77 -4.57
C ARG A 246 -13.98 4.04 -4.99
N ALA A 247 -12.89 3.91 -5.74
CA ALA A 247 -12.14 5.08 -6.20
C ALA A 247 -12.99 6.06 -7.00
N ALA A 248 -13.95 5.54 -7.78
CA ALA A 248 -14.89 6.35 -8.56
C ALA A 248 -15.81 7.26 -7.72
N ASP A 249 -16.00 6.93 -6.44
CA ASP A 249 -16.86 7.69 -5.52
C ASP A 249 -16.05 8.70 -4.68
N LEU A 250 -14.71 8.69 -4.82
CA LEU A 250 -13.82 9.59 -4.10
C LEU A 250 -13.61 10.89 -4.91
N PRO A 251 -13.42 12.04 -4.23
CA PRO A 251 -13.13 13.29 -4.92
C PRO A 251 -11.81 13.19 -5.72
N ALA A 252 -11.86 13.53 -7.00
CA ALA A 252 -10.69 13.48 -7.88
C ALA A 252 -9.57 14.46 -7.48
N GLU A 253 -9.92 15.54 -6.75
CA GLU A 253 -9.01 16.62 -6.36
C GLU A 253 -8.41 16.45 -4.95
N ALA A 254 -8.73 15.37 -4.25
CA ALA A 254 -8.24 15.10 -2.89
C ALA A 254 -6.77 14.63 -2.86
N GLY A 255 -5.91 15.12 -3.74
CA GLY A 255 -4.48 14.82 -3.71
C GLY A 255 -3.80 15.40 -2.45
N LEU A 256 -2.80 14.70 -1.91
CA LEU A 256 -2.00 15.08 -0.74
C LEU A 256 -1.32 16.48 -0.84
N ALA A 257 -1.39 17.16 -1.99
CA ALA A 257 -0.82 18.49 -2.21
C ALA A 257 -1.48 19.59 -1.36
N ALA A 258 -2.74 19.44 -0.95
CA ALA A 258 -3.46 20.42 -0.13
C ALA A 258 -2.95 20.51 1.32
N ALA A 259 -2.20 19.53 1.80
CA ALA A 259 -1.69 19.52 3.19
C ALA A 259 -0.45 20.40 3.42
N ARG A 260 0.09 21.05 2.37
CA ARG A 260 1.31 21.89 2.47
C ARG A 260 1.04 23.37 2.74
N GLU A 261 -0.19 23.85 2.58
CA GLU A 261 -0.50 25.29 2.71
C GLU A 261 -0.87 25.73 4.13
N ASP A 262 -1.11 24.80 5.07
CA ASP A 262 -1.53 25.11 6.45
C ASP A 262 -0.47 24.79 7.54
N ARG A 263 0.82 24.82 7.20
CA ARG A 263 1.89 24.66 8.21
C ARG A 263 2.95 25.73 8.16
#